data_cf2433202f79906bd24ba646a9df0d99
#
_entry.id   cf2433202f79906bd24ba646a9df0d99
#
_cell.length_a   1.000
_cell.length_b   1.000
_cell.length_c   1.000
_cell.angle_alpha   90.00
_cell.angle_beta   90.00
_cell.angle_gamma   90.00
#
_symmetry.space_group_name_H-M   'P 1'
#
loop_
_entity.id
_entity.type
_entity.pdbx_description
1 polymer ?
#
loop_
_entity_poly.entity_id
_entity_poly.type
_entity_poly.pdbx_seq_one_letter_code
_entity_poly.pdbx_strand_id
1 'polypeptide(L)'
;MGWIEGLNDAMDYIEANLEGDLDLAHAARLAACTEGQFRRMFSYIAGIGLGEYVRRRRISRAALDLSRGERVVDVAVRYGYCSPTAFNRAFRDALGISPSEAKRPGAPLSVFPRLSFSLTVTGAEPLPWRIVPWGGMRLVGVSLPCGPSEVDWLH
;
A
#
# COMPACT_ATOMS: atom_id res chain seq x y z
N MET A 1 0.24 7.82 18.91
CA MET A 1 0.09 6.92 17.75
C MET A 1 0.58 7.67 16.52
N GLY A 2 1.70 7.23 15.96
CA GLY A 2 2.28 7.90 14.79
C GLY A 2 1.52 7.53 13.52
N TRP A 3 1.56 8.38 12.51
CA TRP A 3 0.91 8.15 11.21
C TRP A 3 1.35 6.83 10.54
N ILE A 4 2.63 6.48 10.63
CA ILE A 4 3.18 5.22 10.09
C ILE A 4 2.65 4.00 10.85
N GLU A 5 2.47 4.11 12.16
CA GLU A 5 1.86 3.05 12.98
C GLU A 5 0.43 2.78 12.50
N GLY A 6 -0.40 3.84 12.36
CA GLY A 6 -1.76 3.69 11.85
C GLY A 6 -1.85 3.09 10.44
N LEU A 7 -0.87 3.39 9.56
CA LEU A 7 -0.75 2.73 8.26
C LEU A 7 -0.44 1.24 8.39
N ASN A 8 0.47 0.87 9.27
CA ASN A 8 0.82 -0.53 9.49
C ASN A 8 -0.33 -1.29 10.17
N ASP A 9 -1.04 -0.67 11.11
CA ASP A 9 -2.26 -1.25 11.72
C ASP A 9 -3.34 -1.53 10.66
N ALA A 10 -3.52 -0.60 9.69
CA ALA A 10 -4.40 -0.83 8.55
C ALA A 10 -3.94 -2.01 7.68
N MET A 11 -2.63 -2.14 7.46
CA MET A 11 -2.08 -3.28 6.71
C MET A 11 -2.22 -4.59 7.47
N ASP A 12 -2.04 -4.59 8.80
CA ASP A 12 -2.25 -5.75 9.66
C ASP A 12 -3.70 -6.23 9.59
N TYR A 13 -4.64 -5.29 9.67
CA TYR A 13 -6.06 -5.59 9.50
C TYR A 13 -6.36 -6.19 8.13
N ILE A 14 -5.83 -5.60 7.04
CA ILE A 14 -6.02 -6.13 5.68
C ILE A 14 -5.48 -7.56 5.58
N GLU A 15 -4.28 -7.81 6.08
CA GLU A 15 -3.65 -9.14 6.03
C GLU A 15 -4.38 -10.19 6.87
N ALA A 16 -4.94 -9.79 8.00
CA ALA A 16 -5.75 -10.67 8.85
C ALA A 16 -7.12 -11.01 8.25
N ASN A 17 -7.63 -10.15 7.34
CA ASN A 17 -8.96 -10.26 6.74
C ASN A 17 -8.92 -10.49 5.22
N LEU A 18 -7.89 -11.14 4.70
CA LEU A 18 -7.80 -11.47 3.27
C LEU A 18 -8.85 -12.50 2.85
N GLU A 19 -9.35 -13.30 3.78
CA GLU A 19 -10.44 -14.25 3.56
C GLU A 19 -11.80 -13.53 3.66
N GLY A 20 -12.70 -13.73 2.71
CA GLY A 20 -14.02 -13.12 2.73
C GLY A 20 -14.08 -11.63 2.39
N ASP A 21 -15.04 -10.94 2.99
CA ASP A 21 -15.31 -9.52 2.74
C ASP A 21 -14.40 -8.62 3.58
N LEU A 22 -13.63 -7.77 2.92
CA LEU A 22 -12.70 -6.85 3.54
C LEU A 22 -13.34 -5.46 3.69
N ASP A 23 -13.50 -4.99 4.93
CA ASP A 23 -13.96 -3.62 5.23
C ASP A 23 -12.81 -2.61 5.07
N LEU A 24 -12.70 -2.04 3.88
CA LEU A 24 -11.69 -1.02 3.60
C LEU A 24 -11.94 0.31 4.33
N ALA A 25 -13.18 0.60 4.69
CA ALA A 25 -13.49 1.79 5.49
C ALA A 25 -12.95 1.62 6.92
N HIS A 26 -12.97 0.38 7.47
CA HIS A 26 -12.33 0.09 8.75
C HIS A 26 -10.81 0.25 8.67
N ALA A 27 -10.18 -0.30 7.65
CA ALA A 27 -8.73 -0.14 7.43
C ALA A 27 -8.34 1.35 7.34
N ALA A 28 -9.11 2.16 6.62
CA ALA A 28 -8.88 3.60 6.52
C ALA A 28 -9.01 4.32 7.87
N ARG A 29 -9.97 3.93 8.72
CA ARG A 29 -10.10 4.48 10.08
C ARG A 29 -8.87 4.21 10.94
N LEU A 30 -8.26 3.02 10.83
CA LEU A 30 -7.00 2.71 11.53
C LEU A 30 -5.86 3.63 11.08
N ALA A 31 -5.82 3.97 9.79
CA ALA A 31 -4.87 4.95 9.23
C ALA A 31 -5.30 6.42 9.46
N ALA A 32 -6.33 6.69 10.29
CA ALA A 32 -6.88 8.01 10.60
C ALA A 32 -7.26 8.84 9.37
N CYS A 33 -7.80 8.20 8.32
CA CYS A 33 -8.19 8.87 7.09
C CYS A 33 -9.49 8.27 6.48
N THR A 34 -10.01 8.91 5.44
CA THR A 34 -11.13 8.37 4.67
C THR A 34 -10.67 7.25 3.73
N GLU A 35 -11.59 6.37 3.32
CA GLU A 35 -11.27 5.28 2.39
C GLU A 35 -10.64 5.81 1.08
N GLY A 36 -11.17 6.90 0.53
CA GLY A 36 -10.64 7.52 -0.68
C GLY A 36 -9.23 8.07 -0.51
N GLN A 37 -8.93 8.66 0.65
CA GLN A 37 -7.59 9.13 0.99
C GLN A 37 -6.64 7.96 1.18
N PHE A 38 -7.06 6.91 1.91
CA PHE A 38 -6.27 5.70 2.12
C PHE A 38 -5.88 5.04 0.79
N ARG A 39 -6.85 4.87 -0.13
CA ARG A 39 -6.60 4.30 -1.46
C ARG A 39 -5.57 5.10 -2.26
N ARG A 40 -5.70 6.44 -2.28
CA ARG A 40 -4.76 7.32 -3.01
C ARG A 40 -3.36 7.29 -2.39
N MET A 41 -3.29 7.45 -1.08
CA MET A 41 -2.02 7.42 -0.33
C MET A 41 -1.32 6.09 -0.50
N PHE A 42 -2.04 4.96 -0.34
CA PHE A 42 -1.49 3.64 -0.55
C PHE A 42 -0.93 3.48 -1.97
N SER A 43 -1.71 3.85 -2.99
CA SER A 43 -1.25 3.78 -4.39
C SER A 43 0.00 4.61 -4.65
N TYR A 44 0.07 5.79 -4.07
CA TYR A 44 1.22 6.67 -4.22
C TYR A 44 2.49 6.09 -3.58
N ILE A 45 2.38 5.55 -2.37
CA ILE A 45 3.53 5.00 -1.62
C ILE A 45 3.94 3.62 -2.15
N ALA A 46 2.96 2.74 -2.39
CA ALA A 46 3.21 1.35 -2.78
C ALA A 46 3.44 1.18 -4.29
N GLY A 47 3.14 2.19 -5.12
CA GLY A 47 3.25 2.12 -6.57
C GLY A 47 2.19 1.22 -7.24
N ILE A 48 1.26 0.65 -6.47
CA ILE A 48 0.16 -0.20 -6.95
C ILE A 48 -1.15 0.17 -6.27
N GLY A 49 -2.29 -0.07 -6.92
CA GLY A 49 -3.60 0.15 -6.31
C GLY A 49 -3.88 -0.80 -5.16
N LEU A 50 -4.58 -0.31 -4.12
CA LEU A 50 -4.93 -1.13 -2.94
C LEU A 50 -5.71 -2.40 -3.30
N GLY A 51 -6.67 -2.32 -4.25
CA GLY A 51 -7.40 -3.49 -4.73
C GLY A 51 -6.51 -4.53 -5.40
N GLU A 52 -5.52 -4.08 -6.17
CA GLU A 52 -4.53 -4.95 -6.80
C GLU A 52 -3.62 -5.61 -5.75
N TYR A 53 -3.20 -4.86 -4.73
CA TYR A 53 -2.47 -5.41 -3.59
C TYR A 53 -3.25 -6.54 -2.93
N VAL A 54 -4.50 -6.29 -2.54
CA VAL A 54 -5.36 -7.30 -1.90
C VAL A 54 -5.52 -8.54 -2.79
N ARG A 55 -5.77 -8.33 -4.09
CA ARG A 55 -5.87 -9.44 -5.05
C ARG A 55 -4.61 -10.29 -5.09
N ARG A 56 -3.44 -9.67 -5.20
CA ARG A 56 -2.13 -10.38 -5.21
C ARG A 56 -1.86 -11.11 -3.91
N ARG A 57 -2.19 -10.51 -2.77
CA ARG A 57 -2.04 -11.14 -1.46
C ARG A 57 -2.95 -12.34 -1.29
N ARG A 58 -4.23 -12.24 -1.69
CA ARG A 58 -5.18 -13.36 -1.70
C ARG A 58 -4.66 -14.54 -2.51
N ILE A 59 -4.19 -14.30 -3.73
CA ILE A 59 -3.62 -15.36 -4.57
C ILE A 59 -2.36 -15.96 -3.94
N SER A 60 -1.50 -15.15 -3.34
CA SER A 60 -0.30 -15.63 -2.67
C SER A 60 -0.62 -16.51 -1.46
N ARG A 61 -1.62 -16.14 -0.65
CA ARG A 61 -2.10 -16.96 0.48
C ARG A 61 -2.74 -18.25 -0.03
N ALA A 62 -3.59 -18.16 -1.06
CA ALA A 62 -4.19 -19.31 -1.72
C ALA A 62 -3.14 -20.31 -2.24
N ALA A 63 -2.04 -19.82 -2.80
CA ALA A 63 -0.95 -20.69 -3.27
C ALA A 63 -0.29 -21.48 -2.12
N LEU A 64 -0.11 -20.84 -0.96
CA LEU A 64 0.42 -21.51 0.23
C LEU A 64 -0.56 -22.57 0.77
N ASP A 65 -1.86 -22.29 0.79
CA ASP A 65 -2.85 -23.27 1.22
C ASP A 65 -2.93 -24.46 0.26
N LEU A 66 -2.87 -24.21 -1.03
CA LEU A 66 -2.81 -25.28 -2.05
C LEU A 66 -1.56 -26.15 -1.90
N SER A 67 -0.40 -25.55 -1.61
CA SER A 67 0.85 -26.29 -1.38
C SER A 67 0.80 -27.20 -0.15
N ARG A 68 -0.09 -26.91 0.82
CA ARG A 68 -0.39 -27.73 1.98
C ARG A 68 -1.39 -28.87 1.69
N GLY A 69 -1.89 -28.96 0.44
CA GLY A 69 -2.76 -30.02 -0.03
C GLY A 69 -4.25 -29.67 -0.02
N GLU A 70 -4.65 -28.45 0.33
CA GLU A 70 -6.05 -28.03 0.36
C GLU A 70 -6.73 -28.15 -1.01
N ARG A 71 -8.04 -28.31 -1.03
CA ARG A 71 -8.79 -28.46 -2.28
C ARG A 71 -8.94 -27.13 -2.98
N VAL A 72 -8.72 -27.11 -4.29
CA VAL A 72 -8.77 -25.88 -5.12
C VAL A 72 -10.10 -25.14 -4.99
N VAL A 73 -11.22 -25.89 -4.92
CA VAL A 73 -12.56 -25.28 -4.82
C VAL A 73 -12.74 -24.57 -3.47
N ASP A 74 -12.31 -25.20 -2.37
CA ASP A 74 -12.45 -24.64 -1.02
C ASP A 74 -11.59 -23.38 -0.85
N VAL A 75 -10.36 -23.42 -1.37
CA VAL A 75 -9.45 -22.27 -1.38
C VAL A 75 -10.01 -21.14 -2.23
N ALA A 76 -10.54 -21.42 -3.42
CA ALA A 76 -11.15 -20.41 -4.27
C ALA A 76 -12.30 -19.66 -3.58
N VAL A 77 -13.20 -20.40 -2.93
CA VAL A 77 -14.33 -19.83 -2.19
C VAL A 77 -13.83 -18.99 -1.01
N ARG A 78 -12.88 -19.50 -0.23
CA ARG A 78 -12.29 -18.81 0.93
C ARG A 78 -11.75 -17.42 0.56
N TYR A 79 -11.09 -17.31 -0.59
CA TYR A 79 -10.53 -16.04 -1.06
C TYR A 79 -11.48 -15.21 -1.94
N GLY A 80 -12.78 -15.51 -1.90
CA GLY A 80 -13.84 -14.70 -2.49
C GLY A 80 -14.04 -14.86 -3.99
N TYR A 81 -13.64 -16.01 -4.57
CA TYR A 81 -13.88 -16.32 -5.98
C TYR A 81 -15.16 -17.11 -6.16
N CYS A 82 -16.13 -16.52 -6.90
CA CYS A 82 -17.43 -17.15 -7.15
C CYS A 82 -17.38 -18.29 -8.17
N SER A 83 -16.29 -18.43 -8.93
CA SER A 83 -16.15 -19.53 -9.90
C SER A 83 -14.71 -20.06 -9.97
N PRO A 84 -14.55 -21.37 -10.18
CA PRO A 84 -13.24 -22.00 -10.40
C PRO A 84 -12.50 -21.41 -11.60
N THR A 85 -13.22 -21.03 -12.65
CA THR A 85 -12.64 -20.43 -13.86
C THR A 85 -12.01 -19.07 -13.59
N ALA A 86 -12.73 -18.20 -12.84
CA ALA A 86 -12.23 -16.89 -12.44
C ALA A 86 -10.98 -17.02 -11.54
N PHE A 87 -11.03 -17.98 -10.60
CA PHE A 87 -9.89 -18.28 -9.74
C PHE A 87 -8.67 -18.79 -10.54
N ASN A 88 -8.86 -19.77 -11.41
CA ASN A 88 -7.78 -20.30 -12.27
C ASN A 88 -7.12 -19.20 -13.10
N ARG A 89 -7.93 -18.31 -13.70
CA ARG A 89 -7.42 -17.19 -14.49
C ARG A 89 -6.59 -16.24 -13.61
N ALA A 90 -7.16 -15.74 -12.52
CA ALA A 90 -6.49 -14.82 -11.62
C ALA A 90 -5.20 -15.41 -11.03
N PHE A 91 -5.20 -16.71 -10.74
CA PHE A 91 -4.06 -17.42 -10.20
C PHE A 91 -2.93 -17.53 -11.23
N ARG A 92 -3.23 -17.90 -12.49
CA ARG A 92 -2.25 -17.95 -13.59
C ARG A 92 -1.70 -16.57 -13.93
N ASP A 93 -2.58 -15.56 -13.97
CA ASP A 93 -2.17 -14.18 -14.26
C ASP A 93 -1.19 -13.65 -13.20
N ALA A 94 -1.35 -14.05 -11.94
CA ALA A 94 -0.52 -13.59 -10.84
C ALA A 94 0.75 -14.39 -10.62
N LEU A 95 0.72 -15.72 -10.83
CA LEU A 95 1.83 -16.62 -10.45
C LEU A 95 2.45 -17.38 -11.64
N GLY A 96 1.87 -17.28 -12.85
CA GLY A 96 2.35 -17.97 -14.05
C GLY A 96 2.05 -19.47 -14.10
N ILE A 97 1.50 -20.05 -13.02
CA ILE A 97 1.17 -21.47 -12.91
C ILE A 97 -0.30 -21.69 -12.56
N SER A 98 -0.82 -22.89 -12.78
CA SER A 98 -2.20 -23.22 -12.39
C SER A 98 -2.30 -23.60 -10.89
N PRO A 99 -3.51 -23.48 -10.27
CA PRO A 99 -3.74 -23.96 -8.91
C PRO A 99 -3.41 -25.44 -8.71
N SER A 100 -3.64 -26.27 -9.72
CA SER A 100 -3.33 -27.71 -9.66
C SER A 100 -1.81 -27.96 -9.70
N GLU A 101 -1.06 -27.15 -10.41
CA GLU A 101 0.41 -27.20 -10.42
C GLU A 101 0.98 -26.75 -9.08
N ALA A 102 0.40 -25.71 -8.45
CA ALA A 102 0.82 -25.22 -7.14
C ALA A 102 0.69 -26.26 -6.02
N LYS A 103 -0.16 -27.28 -6.20
CA LYS A 103 -0.31 -28.42 -5.26
C LYS A 103 0.83 -29.43 -5.33
N ARG A 104 1.62 -29.40 -6.37
CA ARG A 104 2.71 -30.37 -6.52
C ARG A 104 3.84 -30.09 -5.55
N PRO A 105 4.42 -31.09 -4.89
CA PRO A 105 5.59 -30.91 -4.06
C PRO A 105 6.72 -30.24 -4.84
N GLY A 106 7.30 -29.16 -4.29
CA GLY A 106 8.40 -28.44 -4.93
C GLY A 106 7.96 -27.49 -6.05
N ALA A 107 6.67 -27.22 -6.23
CA ALA A 107 6.20 -26.21 -7.19
C ALA A 107 6.85 -24.84 -6.91
N PRO A 108 7.35 -24.12 -7.94
CA PRO A 108 7.93 -22.81 -7.77
C PRO A 108 6.81 -21.79 -7.48
N LEU A 109 6.68 -21.35 -6.24
CA LEU A 109 5.68 -20.36 -5.82
C LEU A 109 6.33 -18.99 -5.71
N SER A 110 6.12 -18.12 -6.70
CA SER A 110 6.53 -16.71 -6.65
C SER A 110 5.44 -15.89 -5.98
N VAL A 111 5.34 -15.96 -4.64
CA VAL A 111 4.31 -15.26 -3.89
C VAL A 111 4.64 -13.78 -3.73
N PHE A 112 3.61 -12.92 -3.81
CA PHE A 112 3.74 -11.50 -3.54
C PHE A 112 3.87 -11.27 -2.02
N PRO A 113 4.94 -10.60 -1.56
CA PRO A 113 5.15 -10.41 -0.12
C PRO A 113 4.16 -9.42 0.48
N ARG A 114 3.98 -9.50 1.80
CA ARG A 114 3.28 -8.48 2.58
C ARG A 114 4.07 -7.18 2.54
N LEU A 115 3.38 -6.05 2.39
CA LEU A 115 3.95 -4.73 2.53
C LEU A 115 3.88 -4.25 3.98
N SER A 116 4.93 -3.56 4.43
CA SER A 116 4.98 -2.77 5.64
C SER A 116 5.62 -1.42 5.33
N PHE A 117 5.26 -0.40 6.09
CA PHE A 117 5.76 0.95 5.88
C PHE A 117 6.76 1.32 6.96
N SER A 118 7.89 1.88 6.55
CA SER A 118 8.86 2.52 7.44
C SER A 118 9.23 3.88 6.87
N LEU A 119 9.40 4.87 7.73
CA LEU A 119 9.86 6.20 7.35
C LEU A 119 11.26 6.40 7.93
N THR A 120 12.22 6.57 7.05
CA THR A 120 13.56 7.04 7.43
C THR A 120 13.67 8.50 7.00
N VAL A 121 13.75 9.40 7.97
CA VAL A 121 14.00 10.81 7.72
C VAL A 121 15.50 11.03 7.83
N THR A 122 16.16 11.26 6.69
CA THR A 122 17.55 11.74 6.67
C THR A 122 17.50 13.25 6.61
N GLY A 123 17.77 13.91 7.72
CA GLY A 123 17.96 15.36 7.74
C GLY A 123 19.31 15.72 7.16
N ALA A 124 19.38 16.81 6.41
CA ALA A 124 20.64 17.49 6.22
C ALA A 124 21.16 17.95 7.59
N GLU A 125 22.46 17.91 7.79
CA GLU A 125 23.08 18.57 8.94
C GLU A 125 22.53 20.00 9.04
N PRO A 126 22.21 20.50 10.26
CA PRO A 126 21.72 21.87 10.40
C PRO A 126 22.72 22.80 9.71
N LEU A 127 22.26 23.52 8.69
CA LEU A 127 23.10 24.50 8.02
C LEU A 127 23.61 25.46 9.10
N PRO A 128 24.93 25.70 9.18
CA PRO A 128 25.49 26.65 10.13
C PRO A 128 24.97 28.03 9.77
N TRP A 129 24.05 28.55 10.61
CA TRP A 129 23.51 29.88 10.44
C TRP A 129 24.02 30.79 11.56
N ARG A 130 24.20 32.05 11.25
CA ARG A 130 24.47 33.08 12.22
C ARG A 130 23.72 34.34 11.86
N ILE A 131 23.23 35.05 12.85
CA ILE A 131 22.68 36.39 12.66
C ILE A 131 23.85 37.35 12.61
N VAL A 132 24.01 38.04 11.51
CA VAL A 132 24.99 39.11 11.36
C VAL A 132 24.25 40.45 11.24
N PRO A 133 24.65 41.49 11.97
CA PRO A 133 24.10 42.82 11.76
C PRO A 133 24.44 43.29 10.34
N TRP A 134 23.40 43.64 9.59
CA TRP A 134 23.52 44.13 8.23
C TRP A 134 23.33 45.65 8.21
N GLY A 135 24.28 46.36 7.64
CA GLY A 135 24.33 47.82 7.57
C GLY A 135 23.36 48.44 6.56
N GLY A 136 22.10 48.07 6.60
CA GLY A 136 21.03 48.61 5.76
C GLY A 136 21.05 48.06 4.31
N MET A 137 19.91 47.54 3.85
CA MET A 137 19.71 47.07 2.47
C MET A 137 18.57 47.86 1.83
N ARG A 138 18.81 48.33 0.62
CA ARG A 138 17.75 48.93 -0.20
C ARG A 138 17.26 47.90 -1.19
N LEU A 139 16.02 47.41 -0.97
CA LEU A 139 15.36 46.53 -1.94
C LEU A 139 14.67 47.42 -3.00
N VAL A 140 15.03 47.22 -4.26
CA VAL A 140 14.37 47.83 -5.41
C VAL A 140 13.79 46.70 -6.26
N GLY A 141 12.49 46.70 -6.43
CA GLY A 141 11.80 45.68 -7.19
C GLY A 141 10.40 46.11 -7.64
N VAL A 142 9.80 45.35 -8.50
CA VAL A 142 8.41 45.53 -8.93
C VAL A 142 7.55 44.57 -8.11
N SER A 143 6.54 45.11 -7.41
CA SER A 143 5.56 44.26 -6.76
C SER A 143 4.54 43.75 -7.77
N LEU A 144 4.39 42.43 -7.84
CA LEU A 144 3.34 41.76 -8.59
C LEU A 144 2.29 41.25 -7.59
N PRO A 145 0.98 41.42 -7.88
CA PRO A 145 -0.04 40.83 -7.03
C PRO A 145 0.02 39.30 -7.13
N CYS A 146 0.33 38.61 -6.04
CA CYS A 146 0.21 37.15 -5.95
C CYS A 146 -1.21 36.78 -5.57
N GLY A 147 -1.81 35.84 -6.30
CA GLY A 147 -3.10 35.23 -5.92
C GLY A 147 -2.93 34.29 -4.71
N PRO A 148 -4.03 34.00 -3.99
CA PRO A 148 -3.96 33.15 -2.78
C PRO A 148 -3.43 31.73 -3.01
N SER A 149 -3.35 31.25 -4.23
CA SER A 149 -2.81 29.93 -4.59
C SER A 149 -1.28 29.88 -4.72
N GLU A 150 -0.57 31.02 -4.67
CA GLU A 150 0.88 31.06 -4.88
C GLU A 150 1.66 31.20 -3.57
N VAL A 151 0.98 31.32 -2.42
CA VAL A 151 1.62 31.56 -1.12
C VAL A 151 1.67 30.30 -0.23
N ASP A 152 1.02 29.21 -0.62
CA ASP A 152 0.80 28.01 0.23
C ASP A 152 2.03 27.10 0.43
N TRP A 153 3.21 27.48 -0.06
CA TRP A 153 4.40 26.65 0.11
C TRP A 153 5.55 27.34 0.88
N LEU A 154 5.24 28.44 1.56
CA LEU A 154 6.21 29.21 2.38
C LEU A 154 6.00 29.04 3.90
N HIS A 155 5.32 27.94 4.32
CA HIS A 155 5.21 27.56 5.74
C HIS A 155 5.84 26.20 6.00
#